data_a5b781453a5a7e888cc2ed968a6d5eed
#
_entry.id   a5b781453a5a7e888cc2ed968a6d5eed
#
_cell.length_a   1.000
_cell.length_b   1.000
_cell.length_c   1.000
_cell.angle_alpha   90.00
_cell.angle_beta   90.00
_cell.angle_gamma   90.00
#
_symmetry.space_group_name_H-M   'P 1'
#
loop_
_entity.id
_entity.type
_entity.pdbx_description
1 polymer ?
#
loop_
_entity_poly.entity_id
_entity_poly.type
_entity_poly.pdbx_seq_one_letter_code
_entity_poly.pdbx_strand_id
1 'polypeptide(L)'
;MKILVGYNGSEVSKAALSQAKSYAKMYDALVYVVVSLEGGVGEKIEEISEAADNLKVAQDFLERDGIRCKTEQLVRGLMPGEDLVQYANENEIDHLFVGIEKKSKTRKMLLGSTAQYVILKAPCPVTSVK
;
A
#
# COMPACT_ATOMS: atom_id res chain seq x y z
N MET A 1 7.71 0.72 -15.92
CA MET A 1 6.55 0.24 -15.14
C MET A 1 6.53 0.86 -13.75
N LYS A 2 5.37 1.22 -13.27
CA LYS A 2 5.16 1.81 -11.95
C LYS A 2 4.28 0.91 -11.12
N ILE A 3 4.77 0.54 -9.93
CA ILE A 3 4.04 -0.32 -8.98
C ILE A 3 3.67 0.50 -7.77
N LEU A 4 2.45 0.33 -7.26
CA LEU A 4 2.00 0.96 -6.02
C LEU A 4 1.75 -0.10 -4.96
N VAL A 5 2.26 0.13 -3.76
CA VAL A 5 2.01 -0.73 -2.59
C VAL A 5 1.33 0.10 -1.52
N GLY A 6 0.15 -0.32 -1.10
CA GLY A 6 -0.51 0.21 0.09
C GLY A 6 0.12 -0.42 1.33
N TYR A 7 0.69 0.40 2.22
CA TYR A 7 1.50 -0.10 3.32
C TYR A 7 1.03 0.51 4.64
N ASN A 8 0.93 -0.31 5.67
CA ASN A 8 0.57 0.16 7.02
C ASN A 8 1.38 -0.53 8.12
N GLY A 9 2.43 -1.27 7.73
CA GLY A 9 3.28 -1.98 8.69
C GLY A 9 2.71 -3.32 9.16
N SER A 10 1.51 -3.69 8.74
CA SER A 10 0.94 -5.00 9.10
C SER A 10 1.67 -6.14 8.40
N GLU A 11 1.52 -7.36 8.90
CA GLU A 11 2.17 -8.53 8.31
C GLU A 11 1.73 -8.75 6.86
N VAL A 12 0.45 -8.53 6.54
CA VAL A 12 -0.05 -8.68 5.17
C VAL A 12 0.46 -7.58 4.25
N SER A 13 0.65 -6.35 4.75
CA SER A 13 1.25 -5.30 3.93
C SER A 13 2.74 -5.54 3.70
N LYS A 14 3.44 -6.12 4.65
CA LYS A 14 4.83 -6.54 4.47
C LYS A 14 4.93 -7.66 3.42
N ALA A 15 3.98 -8.59 3.44
CA ALA A 15 3.91 -9.65 2.43
C ALA A 15 3.64 -9.07 1.03
N ALA A 16 2.74 -8.09 0.94
CA ALA A 16 2.47 -7.39 -0.31
C ALA A 16 3.71 -6.66 -0.82
N LEU A 17 4.44 -5.99 0.08
CA LEU A 17 5.69 -5.31 -0.27
C LEU A 17 6.74 -6.29 -0.81
N SER A 18 6.84 -7.46 -0.19
CA SER A 18 7.77 -8.50 -0.61
C SER A 18 7.43 -9.02 -2.02
N GLN A 19 6.15 -9.23 -2.32
CA GLN A 19 5.71 -9.63 -3.65
C GLN A 19 5.99 -8.53 -4.68
N ALA A 20 5.72 -7.29 -4.32
CA ALA A 20 5.99 -6.15 -5.19
C ALA A 20 7.48 -6.03 -5.50
N LYS A 21 8.34 -6.29 -4.51
CA LYS A 21 9.79 -6.28 -4.70
C LYS A 21 10.24 -7.31 -5.73
N SER A 22 9.73 -8.54 -5.62
CA SER A 22 10.05 -9.60 -6.59
C SER A 22 9.60 -9.22 -8.00
N TYR A 23 8.41 -8.65 -8.10
CA TYR A 23 7.86 -8.17 -9.36
C TYR A 23 8.69 -7.03 -9.95
N ALA A 24 9.11 -6.09 -9.09
CA ALA A 24 9.93 -4.94 -9.50
C ALA A 24 11.29 -5.37 -10.03
N LYS A 25 11.89 -6.39 -9.43
CA LYS A 25 13.16 -6.96 -9.93
C LYS A 25 12.99 -7.55 -11.33
N MET A 26 11.89 -8.25 -11.54
CA MET A 26 11.62 -8.93 -12.81
C MET A 26 11.39 -7.94 -13.96
N TYR A 27 10.73 -6.82 -13.68
CA TYR A 27 10.31 -5.85 -14.69
C TYR A 27 11.04 -4.51 -14.63
N ASP A 28 12.05 -4.40 -13.76
CA ASP A 28 12.78 -3.14 -13.54
C ASP A 28 11.82 -1.98 -13.24
N ALA A 29 10.92 -2.19 -12.32
CA ALA A 29 9.87 -1.22 -12.02
C ALA A 29 10.28 -0.23 -10.93
N LEU A 30 9.67 0.96 -10.97
CA LEU A 30 9.71 1.93 -9.88
C LEU A 30 8.56 1.61 -8.91
N VAL A 31 8.88 1.49 -7.63
CA VAL A 31 7.89 1.15 -6.60
C VAL A 31 7.52 2.38 -5.78
N TYR A 32 6.23 2.67 -5.74
CA TYR A 32 5.66 3.69 -4.85
C TYR A 32 5.11 2.98 -3.62
N VAL A 33 5.58 3.35 -2.45
CA VAL A 33 5.06 2.81 -1.18
C VAL A 33 4.35 3.95 -0.46
N VAL A 34 3.07 3.79 -0.22
CA VAL A 34 2.29 4.85 0.42
C VAL A 34 1.56 4.34 1.65
N VAL A 35 1.49 5.20 2.65
CA VAL A 35 0.64 5.02 3.82
C VAL A 35 -0.47 6.04 3.71
N SER A 36 -1.71 5.59 3.74
CA SER A 36 -2.86 6.49 3.73
C SER A 36 -3.36 6.68 5.16
N LEU A 37 -3.35 7.92 5.61
CA LEU A 37 -3.89 8.34 6.89
C LEU A 37 -5.15 9.17 6.63
N GLU A 38 -6.23 8.88 7.35
CA GLU A 38 -7.49 9.59 7.12
C GLU A 38 -7.37 11.08 7.39
N GLY A 39 -6.51 11.45 8.34
CA GLY A 39 -6.29 12.85 8.69
C GLY A 39 -7.43 13.40 9.52
N GLY A 40 -7.33 14.68 9.88
CA GLY A 40 -8.33 15.37 10.64
C GLY A 40 -7.93 15.60 12.09
N VAL A 41 -8.90 16.08 12.89
CA VAL A 41 -8.67 16.52 14.25
C VAL A 41 -8.22 15.42 15.21
N GLY A 42 -8.43 14.15 14.84
CA GLY A 42 -8.07 13.01 15.67
C GLY A 42 -6.75 12.32 15.31
N GLU A 43 -6.05 12.79 14.27
CA GLU A 43 -4.80 12.17 13.85
C GLU A 43 -3.70 12.49 14.85
N LYS A 44 -3.18 11.47 15.51
CA LYS A 44 -2.15 11.64 16.53
C LYS A 44 -0.78 11.79 15.89
N ILE A 45 0.06 12.65 16.49
CA ILE A 45 1.46 12.82 16.09
C ILE A 45 2.16 11.45 16.05
N GLU A 46 1.82 10.56 16.97
CA GLU A 46 2.36 9.20 17.06
C GLU A 46 2.05 8.37 15.81
N GLU A 47 0.86 8.49 15.24
CA GLU A 47 0.47 7.77 14.03
C GLU A 47 1.26 8.25 12.82
N ILE A 48 1.49 9.55 12.73
CA ILE A 48 2.29 10.15 11.66
C ILE A 48 3.74 9.70 11.79
N SER A 49 4.28 9.70 13.01
CA SER A 49 5.65 9.26 13.28
C SER A 49 5.83 7.78 12.99
N GLU A 50 4.87 6.94 13.38
CA GLU A 50 4.87 5.51 13.10
C GLU A 50 4.82 5.25 11.59
N ALA A 51 3.99 5.98 10.87
CA ALA A 51 3.91 5.87 9.42
C ALA A 51 5.24 6.23 8.75
N ALA A 52 5.91 7.28 9.24
CA ALA A 52 7.22 7.66 8.73
C ALA A 52 8.26 6.56 8.96
N ASP A 53 8.26 5.95 10.14
CA ASP A 53 9.17 4.85 10.48
C ASP A 53 8.89 3.63 9.60
N ASN A 54 7.63 3.28 9.40
CA ASN A 54 7.24 2.18 8.55
C ASN A 54 7.70 2.39 7.10
N LEU A 55 7.54 3.61 6.58
CA LEU A 55 7.99 3.94 5.23
C LEU A 55 9.50 3.87 5.09
N LYS A 56 10.24 4.28 6.13
CA LYS A 56 11.70 4.19 6.12
C LYS A 56 12.17 2.73 6.07
N VAL A 57 11.54 1.86 6.83
CA VAL A 57 11.82 0.42 6.82
C VAL A 57 11.53 -0.16 5.44
N ALA A 58 10.40 0.21 4.84
CA ALA A 58 10.03 -0.25 3.51
C ALA A 58 11.02 0.23 2.45
N GLN A 59 11.44 1.48 2.53
CA GLN A 59 12.43 2.06 1.62
C GLN A 59 13.76 1.30 1.70
N ASP A 60 14.26 1.08 2.92
CA ASP A 60 15.52 0.35 3.13
C ASP A 60 15.44 -1.08 2.59
N PHE A 61 14.30 -1.73 2.78
CA PHE A 61 14.03 -3.08 2.27
C PHE A 61 14.13 -3.14 0.74
N LEU A 62 13.61 -2.15 0.05
CA LEU A 62 13.65 -2.09 -1.42
C LEU A 62 15.03 -1.66 -1.92
N GLU A 63 15.60 -0.62 -1.34
CA GLU A 63 16.89 -0.09 -1.77
C GLU A 63 18.05 -1.05 -1.57
N ARG A 64 17.95 -1.92 -0.57
CA ARG A 64 18.96 -2.97 -0.31
C ARG A 64 19.19 -3.83 -1.54
N ASP A 65 18.15 -4.07 -2.32
CA ASP A 65 18.21 -4.89 -3.54
C ASP A 65 18.26 -4.04 -4.82
N GLY A 66 18.56 -2.75 -4.68
CA GLY A 66 18.69 -1.87 -5.84
C GLY A 66 17.38 -1.47 -6.48
N ILE A 67 16.25 -1.63 -5.78
CA ILE A 67 14.94 -1.25 -6.30
C ILE A 67 14.74 0.25 -6.11
N ARG A 68 14.42 0.95 -7.19
CA ARG A 68 14.06 2.37 -7.12
C ARG A 68 12.68 2.51 -6.49
N CYS A 69 12.55 3.39 -5.51
CA CYS A 69 11.27 3.57 -4.83
C CYS A 69 11.04 5.02 -4.42
N LYS A 70 9.77 5.34 -4.25
CA LYS A 70 9.31 6.60 -3.67
C LYS A 70 8.36 6.27 -2.54
N THR A 71 8.50 6.96 -1.42
CA THR A 71 7.63 6.75 -0.26
C THR A 71 6.86 8.02 0.03
N GLU A 72 5.59 7.88 0.44
CA GLU A 72 4.75 9.04 0.71
C GLU A 72 3.69 8.73 1.74
N GLN A 73 3.45 9.69 2.64
CA GLN A 73 2.29 9.68 3.52
C GLN A 73 1.19 10.48 2.85
N LEU A 74 0.02 9.88 2.71
CA LEU A 74 -1.15 10.55 2.16
C LEU A 74 -2.07 10.94 3.31
N VAL A 75 -2.33 12.24 3.43
CA VAL A 75 -3.24 12.78 4.46
C VAL A 75 -4.22 13.69 3.73
N ARG A 76 -5.18 13.09 3.06
CA ARG A 76 -6.09 13.81 2.15
C ARG A 76 -7.56 13.72 2.56
N GLY A 77 -7.82 13.22 3.76
CA GLY A 77 -9.18 13.09 4.26
C GLY A 77 -10.00 12.00 3.58
N LEU A 78 -9.33 11.07 2.91
CA LEU A 78 -9.99 9.95 2.22
C LEU A 78 -9.82 8.66 3.00
N MET A 79 -10.76 7.74 2.82
CA MET A 79 -10.58 6.37 3.29
C MET A 79 -9.41 5.73 2.55
N PRO A 80 -8.65 4.81 3.17
CA PRO A 80 -7.45 4.25 2.55
C PRO A 80 -7.65 3.66 1.15
N GLY A 81 -8.75 2.95 0.92
CA GLY A 81 -9.04 2.39 -0.40
C GLY A 81 -9.24 3.46 -1.47
N GLU A 82 -10.02 4.47 -1.16
CA GLU A 82 -10.26 5.61 -2.05
C GLU A 82 -8.95 6.35 -2.34
N ASP A 83 -8.14 6.53 -1.31
CA ASP A 83 -6.88 7.25 -1.41
C ASP A 83 -5.90 6.53 -2.33
N LEU A 84 -5.79 5.21 -2.18
CA LEU A 84 -4.93 4.37 -3.04
C LEU A 84 -5.38 4.42 -4.50
N VAL A 85 -6.68 4.33 -4.75
CA VAL A 85 -7.22 4.37 -6.12
C VAL A 85 -6.97 5.73 -6.75
N GLN A 86 -7.21 6.81 -6.00
CA GLN A 86 -6.95 8.16 -6.50
C GLN A 86 -5.46 8.36 -6.80
N TYR A 87 -4.59 7.91 -5.90
CA TYR A 87 -3.14 7.99 -6.10
C TYR A 87 -2.70 7.18 -7.33
N ALA A 88 -3.28 6.01 -7.53
CA ALA A 88 -2.98 5.18 -8.70
C ALA A 88 -3.36 5.89 -10.00
N ASN A 89 -4.49 6.57 -10.03
CA ASN A 89 -4.91 7.37 -11.20
C ASN A 89 -3.99 8.55 -11.43
N GLU A 90 -3.67 9.30 -10.36
CA GLU A 90 -2.82 10.50 -10.46
C GLU A 90 -1.40 10.20 -10.93
N ASN A 91 -0.88 9.04 -10.58
CA ASN A 91 0.50 8.66 -10.90
C ASN A 91 0.62 7.63 -12.01
N GLU A 92 -0.47 7.32 -12.68
CA GLU A 92 -0.48 6.37 -13.81
C GLU A 92 0.15 5.02 -13.43
N ILE A 93 -0.27 4.47 -12.29
CA ILE A 93 0.24 3.22 -11.77
C ILE A 93 -0.17 2.04 -12.67
N ASP A 94 0.78 1.16 -12.97
CA ASP A 94 0.57 0.00 -13.83
C ASP A 94 0.12 -1.24 -13.07
N HIS A 95 0.47 -1.36 -11.80
CA HIS A 95 0.11 -2.53 -10.97
C HIS A 95 0.05 -2.13 -9.51
N LEU A 96 -1.00 -2.56 -8.81
CA LEU A 96 -1.20 -2.24 -7.39
C LEU A 96 -1.14 -3.52 -6.54
N PHE A 97 -0.38 -3.47 -5.45
CA PHE A 97 -0.26 -4.58 -4.50
C PHE A 97 -0.89 -4.17 -3.17
N VAL A 98 -1.75 -5.01 -2.64
CA VAL A 98 -2.45 -4.75 -1.37
C VAL A 98 -2.53 -6.02 -0.54
N GLY A 99 -2.30 -5.88 0.77
CA GLY A 99 -2.49 -7.00 1.70
C GLY A 99 -3.95 -7.15 2.07
N ILE A 100 -4.39 -8.40 2.22
CA ILE A 100 -5.75 -8.70 2.66
C ILE A 100 -5.73 -9.05 4.14
N GLU A 101 -6.40 -8.25 4.95
CA GLU A 101 -6.60 -8.54 6.36
C GLU A 101 -7.90 -9.34 6.54
N LYS A 102 -7.80 -10.46 7.25
CA LYS A 102 -8.98 -11.24 7.64
C LYS A 102 -9.56 -10.60 8.90
N LYS A 103 -10.69 -9.94 8.78
CA LYS A 103 -11.33 -9.22 9.91
C LYS A 103 -12.34 -10.03 10.68
N SER A 104 -12.59 -11.30 10.33
CA SER A 104 -13.68 -12.04 10.95
C SER A 104 -13.25 -13.43 11.38
N LYS A 105 -13.57 -13.77 12.63
CA LYS A 105 -13.50 -15.13 13.17
C LYS A 105 -14.75 -15.93 12.83
N THR A 106 -15.68 -15.35 12.06
CA THR A 106 -16.90 -16.02 11.65
C THR A 106 -16.69 -16.74 10.33
N ARG A 107 -17.62 -17.65 10.00
CA ARG A 107 -17.58 -18.47 8.77
C ARG A 107 -17.65 -17.67 7.47
N LYS A 108 -17.96 -16.37 7.54
CA LYS A 108 -17.98 -15.49 6.38
C LYS A 108 -16.60 -14.88 6.21
N MET A 109 -15.95 -15.25 5.11
CA MET A 109 -14.67 -14.66 4.73
C MET A 109 -14.95 -13.28 4.15
N LEU A 110 -14.80 -12.25 4.98
CA LEU A 110 -14.99 -10.86 4.55
C LEU A 110 -13.62 -10.25 4.26
N LEU A 111 -13.48 -9.70 3.08
CA LEU A 111 -12.33 -8.86 2.74
C LEU A 111 -12.43 -7.56 3.52
N GLY A 112 -11.29 -7.02 3.96
CA GLY A 112 -11.24 -5.70 4.54
C GLY A 112 -11.72 -4.67 3.52
N SER A 113 -12.28 -3.56 4.01
CA SER A 113 -12.86 -2.51 3.15
C SER A 113 -11.86 -1.93 2.16
N THR A 114 -10.60 -1.75 2.57
CA THR A 114 -9.55 -1.23 1.71
C THR A 114 -9.29 -2.16 0.53
N ALA A 115 -9.06 -3.45 0.80
CA ALA A 115 -8.79 -4.43 -0.26
C ALA A 115 -9.98 -4.54 -1.20
N GLN A 116 -11.19 -4.60 -0.67
CA GLN A 116 -12.41 -4.70 -1.47
C GLN A 116 -12.55 -3.50 -2.41
N TYR A 117 -12.38 -2.30 -1.91
CA TYR A 117 -12.48 -1.09 -2.71
C TYR A 117 -11.43 -1.05 -3.82
N VAL A 118 -10.18 -1.35 -3.47
CA VAL A 118 -9.07 -1.33 -4.41
C VAL A 118 -9.27 -2.36 -5.52
N ILE A 119 -9.66 -3.58 -5.17
CA ILE A 119 -9.91 -4.65 -6.16
C ILE A 119 -10.99 -4.22 -7.16
N LEU A 120 -12.05 -3.58 -6.68
CA LEU A 120 -13.18 -3.20 -7.52
C LEU A 120 -12.96 -1.92 -8.32
N LYS A 121 -12.15 -0.98 -7.82
CA LYS A 121 -12.07 0.37 -8.37
C LYS A 121 -10.71 0.78 -8.94
N ALA A 122 -9.66 0.00 -8.72
CA ALA A 122 -8.34 0.38 -9.22
C ALA A 122 -8.32 0.47 -10.75
N PRO A 123 -7.55 1.42 -11.32
CA PRO A 123 -7.44 1.59 -12.77
C PRO A 123 -6.48 0.58 -13.43
N CYS A 124 -5.89 -0.32 -12.65
CA CYS A 124 -4.86 -1.25 -13.10
C CYS A 124 -5.06 -2.62 -12.45
N PRO A 125 -4.33 -3.65 -12.90
CA PRO A 125 -4.34 -4.94 -12.22
C PRO A 125 -3.95 -4.80 -10.76
N VAL A 126 -4.57 -5.63 -9.93
CA VAL A 126 -4.33 -5.65 -8.48
C VAL A 126 -3.91 -7.05 -8.06
N THR A 127 -2.78 -7.13 -7.37
CA THR A 127 -2.37 -8.36 -6.68
C THR A 127 -2.73 -8.21 -5.21
N SER A 128 -3.59 -9.09 -4.74
CA SER A 128 -3.94 -9.15 -3.32
C SER A 128 -3.12 -10.25 -2.66
N VAL A 129 -2.55 -9.95 -1.50
CA VAL A 129 -1.65 -10.85 -0.78
C VAL A 129 -2.22 -11.14 0.60
N LYS A 130 -2.25 -12.42 0.97
CA LYS A 130 -2.73 -12.88 2.27
C LYS A 130 -1.60 -12.96 3.27
#